data_ec8d589fe7a80205554f473dce8c73ec
#
_entry.id   ec8d589fe7a80205554f473dce8c73ec
#
_cell.length_a   1.000
_cell.length_b   1.000
_cell.length_c   1.000
_cell.angle_alpha   90.00
_cell.angle_beta   90.00
_cell.angle_gamma   90.00
#
_symmetry.space_group_name_H-M   'P 1'
#
loop_
_entity.id
_entity.type
_entity.pdbx_description
1 polymer ?
#
loop_
_entity_poly.entity_id
_entity_poly.type
_entity_poly.pdbx_seq_one_letter_code
_entity_poly.pdbx_strand_id
1 'polypeptide(L)'
;MNNILLLSATDLEHGQSEIHGVPIHITGIGKINSAVNTTRLIQKYNPDIVINFGSCGSVQDYKVGEVLEIGTAVNDFDGAGTV
;
A
#
# COMPACT_ATOMS: atom_id res chain seq x y z
N MET A 1 13.54 6.05 -18.02
CA MET A 1 13.05 6.71 -16.79
C MET A 1 12.05 5.78 -16.11
N ASN A 2 12.22 5.58 -14.81
CA ASN A 2 11.35 4.67 -14.08
C ASN A 2 9.97 5.29 -13.84
N ASN A 3 8.95 4.52 -14.13
CA ASN A 3 7.57 4.88 -13.85
C ASN A 3 7.17 4.20 -12.55
N ILE A 4 6.94 4.98 -11.51
CA ILE A 4 6.66 4.50 -10.17
C ILE A 4 5.19 4.68 -9.84
N LEU A 5 4.55 3.61 -9.39
CA LEU A 5 3.18 3.64 -8.90
C LEU A 5 3.21 3.55 -7.36
N LEU A 6 2.69 4.58 -6.71
CA LEU A 6 2.61 4.63 -5.24
C LEU A 6 1.19 4.31 -4.80
N LEU A 7 1.05 3.37 -3.88
CA LEU A 7 -0.24 2.90 -3.38
C LEU A 7 -0.33 3.04 -1.86
N SER A 8 -1.52 3.38 -1.39
CA SER A 8 -1.87 3.35 0.02
C SER A 8 -3.32 2.91 0.15
N ALA A 9 -3.66 2.26 1.24
CA ALA A 9 -5.03 1.81 1.47
C ALA A 9 -5.98 2.98 1.70
N THR A 10 -5.54 3.99 2.43
CA THR A 10 -6.35 5.17 2.74
C THR A 10 -5.47 6.42 2.72
N ASP A 11 -6.11 7.58 2.61
CA ASP A 11 -5.43 8.86 2.72
C ASP A 11 -5.07 9.20 4.17
N LEU A 12 -5.61 8.48 5.13
CA LEU A 12 -5.32 8.70 6.56
C LEU A 12 -3.91 8.27 6.95
N GLU A 13 -3.27 7.46 6.12
CA GLU A 13 -1.96 6.89 6.44
C GLU A 13 -0.79 7.81 6.13
N HIS A 14 -0.98 8.85 5.34
CA HIS A 14 0.14 9.67 4.89
C HIS A 14 -0.10 11.17 4.92
N GLY A 15 -1.33 11.64 4.88
CA GLY A 15 -1.62 13.08 4.91
C GLY A 15 -1.12 13.86 3.70
N GLN A 16 -0.67 13.20 2.66
CA GLN A 16 -0.17 13.81 1.44
C GLN A 16 -0.84 13.18 0.23
N SER A 17 -0.91 13.91 -0.87
CA SER A 17 -1.44 13.39 -2.12
C SER A 17 -0.35 12.98 -3.10
N GLU A 18 0.89 13.34 -2.83
CA GLU A 18 2.02 13.00 -3.69
C GLU A 18 3.33 13.00 -2.90
N ILE A 19 4.32 12.30 -3.42
CA ILE A 19 5.68 12.30 -2.89
C ILE A 19 6.61 12.62 -4.06
N HIS A 20 7.38 13.70 -3.93
CA HIS A 20 8.30 14.15 -4.97
C HIS A 20 7.65 14.25 -6.34
N GLY A 21 6.41 14.74 -6.39
CA GLY A 21 5.68 14.87 -7.64
C GLY A 21 5.02 13.61 -8.15
N VAL A 22 5.19 12.47 -7.47
CA VAL A 22 4.55 11.22 -7.83
C VAL A 22 3.25 11.07 -7.05
N PRO A 23 2.09 10.95 -7.74
CA PRO A 23 0.81 10.84 -7.03
C PRO A 23 0.72 9.57 -6.19
N ILE A 24 0.02 9.66 -5.07
CA ILE A 24 -0.29 8.51 -4.23
C ILE A 24 -1.72 8.09 -4.55
N HIS A 25 -1.90 6.86 -4.99
CA HIS A 25 -3.21 6.32 -5.32
C HIS A 25 -3.78 5.53 -4.16
N ILE A 26 -5.06 5.74 -3.90
CA ILE A 26 -5.77 5.06 -2.81
C ILE A 26 -6.43 3.80 -3.37
N THR A 27 -6.07 2.66 -2.82
CA THR A 27 -6.63 1.38 -3.25
C THR A 27 -7.92 1.00 -2.53
N GLY A 28 -8.17 1.60 -1.38
CA GLY A 28 -9.23 1.20 -0.48
C GLY A 28 -8.78 0.10 0.46
N ILE A 29 -9.59 -0.15 1.48
CA ILE A 29 -9.30 -1.11 2.53
C ILE A 29 -9.81 -2.49 2.12
N GLY A 30 -9.07 -3.51 2.50
CA GLY A 30 -9.46 -4.91 2.28
C GLY A 30 -8.87 -5.52 1.03
N LYS A 31 -8.89 -6.83 0.98
CA LYS A 31 -8.25 -7.60 -0.09
C LYS A 31 -8.88 -7.34 -1.45
N ILE A 32 -10.19 -7.28 -1.51
CA ILE A 32 -10.92 -7.12 -2.78
C ILE A 32 -10.63 -5.75 -3.38
N ASN A 33 -10.78 -4.69 -2.59
CA ASN A 33 -10.50 -3.34 -3.06
C ASN A 33 -9.04 -3.19 -3.49
N SER A 34 -8.13 -3.74 -2.71
CA SER A 34 -6.71 -3.69 -3.02
C SER A 34 -6.41 -4.40 -4.33
N ALA A 35 -6.95 -5.61 -4.51
CA ALA A 35 -6.69 -6.39 -5.72
C ALA A 35 -7.27 -5.71 -6.96
N VAL A 36 -8.50 -5.27 -6.90
CA VAL A 36 -9.19 -4.66 -8.05
C VAL A 36 -8.54 -3.34 -8.44
N ASN A 37 -8.34 -2.46 -7.47
CA ASN A 37 -7.80 -1.13 -7.76
C ASN A 37 -6.34 -1.17 -8.15
N THR A 38 -5.54 -2.03 -7.52
CA THR A 38 -4.14 -2.21 -7.91
C THR A 38 -4.03 -2.72 -9.35
N THR A 39 -4.85 -3.70 -9.69
CA THR A 39 -4.87 -4.24 -11.05
C THR A 39 -5.21 -3.17 -12.08
N ARG A 40 -6.23 -2.37 -11.81
CA ARG A 40 -6.64 -1.28 -12.70
C ARG A 40 -5.52 -0.26 -12.88
N LEU A 41 -4.85 0.10 -11.78
CA LEU A 41 -3.78 1.10 -11.81
C LEU A 41 -2.56 0.59 -12.57
N ILE A 42 -2.21 -0.67 -12.38
CA ILE A 42 -1.10 -1.28 -13.11
C ILE A 42 -1.39 -1.30 -14.61
N GLN A 43 -2.60 -1.66 -15.00
CA GLN A 43 -3.00 -1.66 -16.40
C GLN A 43 -3.02 -0.26 -17.01
N LYS A 44 -3.44 0.73 -16.23
CA LYS A 44 -3.53 2.11 -16.70
C LYS A 44 -2.17 2.76 -16.85
N TYR A 45 -1.28 2.58 -15.88
CA TYR A 45 -0.02 3.31 -15.82
C TYR A 45 1.19 2.49 -16.27
N ASN A 46 1.06 1.18 -16.36
CA ASN A 46 2.14 0.28 -16.77
C ASN A 46 3.45 0.62 -16.03
N PRO A 47 3.47 0.59 -14.70
CA PRO A 47 4.63 1.03 -13.94
C PRO A 47 5.78 0.04 -14.00
N ASP A 48 6.99 0.54 -13.80
CA ASP A 48 8.18 -0.29 -13.63
C ASP A 48 8.29 -0.81 -12.19
N ILE A 49 7.83 0.01 -11.24
CA ILE A 49 7.90 -0.29 -9.82
C ILE A 49 6.58 0.08 -9.17
N VAL A 50 6.09 -0.80 -8.30
CA VAL A 50 4.92 -0.54 -7.47
C VAL A 50 5.36 -0.53 -6.02
N ILE A 51 5.07 0.55 -5.32
CA ILE A 51 5.38 0.70 -3.91
C ILE A 51 4.08 0.88 -3.14
N ASN A 52 3.83 -0.02 -2.20
CA ASN A 52 2.71 0.10 -1.28
C ASN A 52 3.23 0.43 0.11
N PHE A 53 2.59 1.39 0.76
CA PHE A 53 2.97 1.75 2.12
C PHE A 53 1.72 2.00 2.96
N GLY A 54 1.86 1.80 4.26
CA GLY A 54 0.77 1.96 5.18
C GLY A 54 1.15 1.58 6.60
N SER A 55 0.20 1.67 7.50
CA SER A 55 0.38 1.29 8.89
C SER A 55 0.08 -0.20 9.08
N CYS A 56 0.60 -0.76 10.15
CA CYS A 56 0.35 -2.15 10.50
C CYS A 56 0.46 -2.37 12.01
N GLY A 57 -0.04 -3.50 12.48
CA GLY A 57 0.23 -3.97 13.83
C GLY A 57 1.47 -4.84 13.85
N SER A 58 2.21 -4.81 14.94
CA SER A 58 3.41 -5.62 15.09
C SER A 58 3.26 -6.62 16.22
N VAL A 59 3.73 -7.84 15.99
CA VAL A 59 3.85 -8.86 17.04
C VAL A 59 5.24 -8.87 17.69
N GLN A 60 6.13 -8.01 17.22
CA GLN A 60 7.48 -7.86 17.75
C GLN A 60 7.66 -6.45 18.34
N ASP A 61 8.77 -6.25 19.04
CA ASP A 61 9.04 -4.98 19.71
C ASP A 61 9.62 -3.95 18.75
N TYR A 62 8.75 -3.36 17.96
CA TYR A 62 9.10 -2.19 17.17
C TYR A 62 8.50 -0.94 17.79
N LYS A 63 9.17 0.17 17.62
CA LYS A 63 8.64 1.45 18.10
C LYS A 63 7.56 1.96 17.17
N VAL A 64 6.55 2.59 17.76
CA VAL A 64 5.54 3.30 16.98
C VAL A 64 6.23 4.38 16.14
N GLY A 65 5.90 4.42 14.86
CA GLY A 65 6.52 5.36 13.92
C GLY A 65 7.74 4.81 13.21
N GLU A 66 8.23 3.63 13.58
CA GLU A 66 9.32 2.99 12.88
C GLU A 66 8.84 2.50 11.51
N VAL A 67 9.63 2.76 10.48
CA VAL A 67 9.33 2.34 9.12
C VAL A 67 10.14 1.11 8.77
N LEU A 68 9.45 0.07 8.30
CA LEU A 68 10.07 -1.20 7.93
C LEU A 68 9.75 -1.53 6.48
N GLU A 69 10.76 -2.03 5.78
CA GLU A 69 10.55 -2.60 4.46
C GLU A 69 10.22 -4.08 4.61
N ILE A 70 9.10 -4.50 4.02
CA ILE A 70 8.61 -5.86 4.14
C ILE A 70 9.30 -6.75 3.10
N GLY A 71 9.93 -7.82 3.57
CA GLY A 71 10.56 -8.79 2.68
C GLY A 71 9.59 -9.78 2.06
N THR A 72 8.60 -10.22 2.84
CA THR A 72 7.64 -11.22 2.39
C THR A 72 6.28 -10.95 3.01
N ALA A 73 5.24 -11.06 2.21
CA ALA A 73 3.86 -10.96 2.68
C ALA A 73 3.10 -12.22 2.33
N VAL A 74 2.33 -12.73 3.28
CA VAL A 74 1.52 -13.93 3.06
C VAL A 74 0.08 -13.66 3.48
N ASN A 75 -0.84 -14.36 2.86
CA ASN A 75 -2.23 -14.30 3.25
C ASN A 75 -2.49 -15.34 4.33
N ASP A 76 -2.49 -14.90 5.58
CA ASP A 76 -2.56 -15.80 6.72
C ASP A 76 -3.99 -16.22 7.03
N PHE A 77 -4.92 -15.28 6.96
CA PHE A 77 -6.30 -15.66 7.12
C PHE A 77 -7.23 -14.71 6.35
N ASP A 78 -8.47 -15.15 6.20
CA ASP A 78 -9.40 -14.54 5.27
C ASP A 78 -10.40 -13.61 5.93
N GLY A 79 -10.04 -13.06 7.07
CA GLY A 79 -10.91 -12.18 7.82
C GLY A 79 -10.59 -10.71 7.64
N ALA A 80 -10.24 -10.28 6.44
CA ALA A 80 -9.78 -8.92 6.20
C ALA A 80 -10.78 -7.86 6.65
N GLY A 81 -12.05 -8.15 6.61
CA GLY A 81 -13.06 -7.21 7.06
C GLY A 81 -13.25 -7.16 8.56
N THR A 82 -12.54 -7.97 9.31
CA THR A 82 -12.71 -8.10 10.75
C THR A 82 -11.72 -7.31 11.57
N VAL A 83 -10.82 -6.67 10.93
CA VAL A 83 -9.80 -5.91 11.65
C VAL A 83 -10.38 -4.66 12.22
#